data_62efe7e29ca75282604cf82fc8088961
#
_entry.id   62efe7e29ca75282604cf82fc8088961
#
_cell.length_a   1.000
_cell.length_b   1.000
_cell.length_c   1.000
_cell.angle_alpha   90.00
_cell.angle_beta   90.00
_cell.angle_gamma   90.00
#
_symmetry.space_group_name_H-M   'P 1'
#
loop_
_entity.id
_entity.type
_entity.pdbx_description
1 polymer ?
#
loop_
_entity_poly.entity_id
_entity_poly.type
_entity_poly.pdbx_seq_one_letter_code
_entity_poly.pdbx_strand_id
1 'polypeptide(L)'
;LPTYWEKVRPLLEGSPVKVSSIGFYCNALENEGQRKTLEHFIDNAHLFGTDVVTTFAGALEGQPVEKAIPRYKEVFGELARRAEAKGVRLAIENCPMDGTWHKATCNIGFNPKAWEMMFDAVPSRAIGLEWEPAHQMVQLIDPLPQLEEWADRVYHIHGKDATLHWDRVRKWGVFGAGEFAESRTPGYGDTDWRDVFHILYSRGYVGDLVVEGFHDPIFKEEREWAGQLHALEYLKWCRGGTEESPW
;
A
#
# COMPACT_ATOMS: atom_id res chain seq x y z
N LEU A 1 -12.34 -17.86 1.81
CA LEU A 1 -12.85 -16.59 2.40
C LEU A 1 -14.20 -16.76 3.09
N PRO A 2 -15.23 -17.39 2.50
CA PRO A 2 -16.53 -17.54 3.17
C PRO A 2 -16.42 -18.21 4.56
N THR A 3 -15.69 -19.31 4.66
CA THR A 3 -15.45 -20.00 5.93
C THR A 3 -14.70 -19.15 6.97
N TYR A 4 -13.82 -18.26 6.51
CA TYR A 4 -13.12 -17.32 7.39
C TYR A 4 -14.06 -16.20 7.85
N TRP A 5 -14.90 -15.70 6.95
CA TRP A 5 -15.91 -14.70 7.27
C TRP A 5 -16.86 -15.16 8.38
N GLU A 6 -17.29 -16.42 8.37
CA GLU A 6 -18.13 -16.97 9.43
C GLU A 6 -17.50 -16.89 10.83
N LYS A 7 -16.17 -16.83 10.91
CA LYS A 7 -15.44 -16.64 12.17
C LYS A 7 -15.27 -15.17 12.55
N VAL A 8 -15.13 -14.28 11.56
CA VAL A 8 -14.87 -12.85 11.77
C VAL A 8 -16.17 -12.08 12.02
N ARG A 9 -17.24 -12.41 11.30
CA ARG A 9 -18.52 -11.73 11.38
C ARG A 9 -19.04 -11.54 12.83
N PRO A 10 -19.07 -12.59 13.69
CA PRO A 10 -19.57 -12.42 15.05
C PRO A 10 -18.74 -11.45 15.91
N LEU A 11 -17.47 -11.24 15.57
CA LEU A 11 -16.59 -10.30 16.27
C LEU A 11 -16.87 -8.84 15.88
N LEU A 12 -17.46 -8.63 14.72
CA LEU A 12 -17.80 -7.30 14.20
C LEU A 12 -19.27 -6.91 14.48
N GLU A 13 -20.13 -7.89 14.77
CA GLU A 13 -21.53 -7.62 15.08
C GLU A 13 -21.68 -6.71 16.32
N GLY A 14 -22.35 -5.57 16.14
CA GLY A 14 -22.53 -4.57 17.20
C GLY A 14 -21.28 -3.70 17.48
N SER A 15 -20.19 -3.91 16.75
CA SER A 15 -18.98 -3.10 16.83
C SER A 15 -19.02 -1.95 15.81
N PRO A 16 -18.46 -0.76 16.11
CA PRO A 16 -18.25 0.30 15.12
C PRO A 16 -17.09 -0.01 14.14
N VAL A 17 -16.38 -1.11 14.37
CA VAL A 17 -15.22 -1.51 13.53
C VAL A 17 -15.72 -2.05 12.19
N LYS A 18 -15.10 -1.62 11.11
CA LYS A 18 -15.32 -2.11 9.75
C LYS A 18 -14.04 -2.67 9.15
N VAL A 19 -14.17 -3.55 8.17
CA VAL A 19 -13.03 -4.01 7.35
C VAL A 19 -12.81 -2.98 6.24
N SER A 20 -11.64 -2.35 6.20
CA SER A 20 -11.29 -1.35 5.18
C SER A 20 -10.86 -2.00 3.86
N SER A 21 -10.14 -3.10 3.94
CA SER A 21 -9.68 -3.87 2.79
C SER A 21 -9.48 -5.34 3.17
N ILE A 22 -9.37 -6.20 2.16
CA ILE A 22 -8.84 -7.56 2.31
C ILE A 22 -7.65 -7.71 1.39
N GLY A 23 -6.52 -8.22 1.90
CA GLY A 23 -5.26 -8.28 1.16
C GLY A 23 -4.81 -9.70 0.82
N PHE A 24 -4.28 -9.87 -0.38
CA PHE A 24 -3.53 -11.04 -0.80
C PHE A 24 -2.35 -10.60 -1.67
N TYR A 25 -1.21 -10.39 -1.04
CA TYR A 25 0.02 -9.93 -1.70
C TYR A 25 0.70 -11.10 -2.40
N CYS A 26 0.70 -11.08 -3.73
CA CYS A 26 1.11 -12.22 -4.53
C CYS A 26 1.72 -11.84 -5.87
N ASN A 27 2.48 -12.78 -6.48
CA ASN A 27 2.92 -12.65 -7.85
C ASN A 27 1.94 -13.37 -8.80
N ALA A 28 0.85 -12.69 -9.15
CA ALA A 28 -0.17 -13.24 -10.05
C ALA A 28 0.30 -13.38 -11.51
N LEU A 29 1.44 -12.77 -11.88
CA LEU A 29 1.95 -12.85 -13.26
C LEU A 29 2.55 -14.23 -13.58
N GLU A 30 3.25 -14.83 -12.63
CA GLU A 30 3.95 -16.10 -12.80
C GLU A 30 3.27 -17.28 -12.13
N ASN A 31 2.45 -17.02 -11.09
CA ASN A 31 1.82 -18.08 -10.31
C ASN A 31 0.31 -18.12 -10.53
N GLU A 32 -0.15 -19.09 -11.35
CA GLU A 32 -1.58 -19.26 -11.64
C GLU A 32 -2.41 -19.60 -10.39
N GLY A 33 -1.86 -20.37 -9.44
CA GLY A 33 -2.56 -20.69 -8.20
C GLY A 33 -2.80 -19.45 -7.33
N GLN A 34 -1.79 -18.58 -7.24
CA GLN A 34 -1.91 -17.28 -6.54
C GLN A 34 -2.90 -16.36 -7.27
N ARG A 35 -2.86 -16.31 -8.61
CA ARG A 35 -3.83 -15.55 -9.41
C ARG A 35 -5.26 -16.01 -9.12
N LYS A 36 -5.54 -17.31 -9.14
CA LYS A 36 -6.86 -17.86 -8.77
C LYS A 36 -7.29 -17.51 -7.36
N THR A 37 -6.33 -17.47 -6.43
CA THR A 37 -6.61 -17.00 -5.07
C THR A 37 -6.98 -15.53 -5.05
N LEU A 38 -6.26 -14.66 -5.79
CA LEU A 38 -6.61 -13.24 -5.90
C LEU A 38 -7.99 -13.04 -6.56
N GLU A 39 -8.33 -13.81 -7.59
CA GLU A 39 -9.67 -13.83 -8.18
C GLU A 39 -10.73 -14.17 -7.13
N HIS A 40 -10.44 -15.13 -6.25
CA HIS A 40 -11.34 -15.50 -5.16
C HIS A 40 -11.50 -14.36 -4.12
N PHE A 41 -10.45 -13.57 -3.87
CA PHE A 41 -10.55 -12.36 -3.04
C PHE A 41 -11.48 -11.32 -3.68
N ILE A 42 -11.33 -11.06 -4.97
CA ILE A 42 -12.19 -10.14 -5.72
C ILE A 42 -13.67 -10.58 -5.64
N ASP A 43 -13.94 -11.87 -5.85
CA ASP A 43 -15.30 -12.40 -5.84
C ASP A 43 -16.00 -12.29 -4.48
N ASN A 44 -15.22 -12.28 -3.40
CA ASN A 44 -15.73 -12.40 -2.03
C ASN A 44 -15.50 -11.16 -1.15
N ALA A 45 -14.96 -10.06 -1.68
CA ALA A 45 -14.72 -8.83 -0.91
C ALA A 45 -16.01 -8.30 -0.27
N HIS A 46 -17.14 -8.41 -0.97
CA HIS A 46 -18.45 -7.99 -0.51
C HIS A 46 -18.92 -8.67 0.80
N LEU A 47 -18.44 -9.91 1.08
CA LEU A 47 -18.77 -10.61 2.33
C LEU A 47 -18.23 -9.85 3.54
N PHE A 48 -17.09 -9.18 3.39
CA PHE A 48 -16.43 -8.39 4.44
C PHE A 48 -16.91 -6.94 4.49
N GLY A 49 -17.84 -6.56 3.62
CA GLY A 49 -18.37 -5.19 3.55
C GLY A 49 -17.39 -4.17 2.97
N THR A 50 -16.33 -4.62 2.29
CA THR A 50 -15.36 -3.77 1.61
C THR A 50 -15.42 -3.94 0.10
N ASP A 51 -15.06 -2.89 -0.62
CA ASP A 51 -14.86 -2.89 -2.06
C ASP A 51 -13.37 -2.80 -2.46
N VAL A 52 -12.45 -2.86 -1.49
CA VAL A 52 -11.00 -2.77 -1.72
C VAL A 52 -10.33 -4.12 -1.49
N VAL A 53 -9.60 -4.59 -2.51
CA VAL A 53 -8.72 -5.75 -2.43
C VAL A 53 -7.29 -5.27 -2.69
N THR A 54 -6.40 -5.51 -1.73
CA THR A 54 -4.99 -5.10 -1.83
C THR A 54 -4.11 -6.24 -2.30
N THR A 55 -3.10 -5.93 -3.12
CA THR A 55 -2.21 -6.93 -3.73
C THR A 55 -0.94 -6.30 -4.28
N PHE A 56 -0.02 -7.14 -4.79
CA PHE A 56 1.09 -6.69 -5.64
C PHE A 56 0.72 -6.73 -7.12
N ALA A 57 1.43 -5.94 -7.94
CA ALA A 57 1.32 -5.99 -9.40
C ALA A 57 1.86 -7.30 -10.01
N GLY A 58 2.61 -8.07 -9.24
CA GLY A 58 3.39 -9.18 -9.75
C GLY A 58 4.65 -8.72 -10.48
N ALA A 59 5.49 -9.65 -10.88
CA ALA A 59 6.70 -9.41 -11.65
C ALA A 59 7.00 -10.63 -12.55
N LEU A 60 7.88 -10.48 -13.54
CA LEU A 60 8.67 -11.58 -14.07
C LEU A 60 9.96 -11.63 -13.27
N GLU A 61 10.10 -12.66 -12.46
CA GLU A 61 11.15 -12.75 -11.42
C GLU A 61 12.55 -12.56 -12.01
N GLY A 62 13.29 -11.60 -11.44
CA GLY A 62 14.64 -11.28 -11.87
C GLY A 62 14.77 -10.53 -13.21
N GLN A 63 13.65 -10.15 -13.85
CA GLN A 63 13.63 -9.39 -15.11
C GLN A 63 13.42 -7.89 -14.86
N PRO A 64 13.83 -7.02 -15.80
CA PRO A 64 13.47 -5.61 -15.75
C PRO A 64 11.96 -5.36 -15.72
N VAL A 65 11.52 -4.30 -15.06
CA VAL A 65 10.10 -3.90 -14.92
C VAL A 65 9.39 -3.89 -16.28
N GLU A 66 10.01 -3.30 -17.29
CA GLU A 66 9.41 -3.16 -18.65
C GLU A 66 9.08 -4.49 -19.30
N LYS A 67 9.82 -5.56 -18.97
CA LYS A 67 9.58 -6.89 -19.51
C LYS A 67 8.31 -7.51 -18.95
N ALA A 68 7.89 -7.12 -17.75
CA ALA A 68 6.68 -7.62 -17.13
C ALA A 68 5.39 -6.95 -17.66
N ILE A 69 5.47 -5.75 -18.25
CA ILE A 69 4.30 -4.97 -18.67
C ILE A 69 3.37 -5.72 -19.65
N PRO A 70 3.85 -6.43 -20.69
CA PRO A 70 2.96 -7.20 -21.56
C PRO A 70 2.18 -8.28 -20.79
N ARG A 71 2.84 -8.97 -19.87
CA ARG A 71 2.19 -9.99 -19.02
C ARG A 71 1.24 -9.36 -18.00
N TYR A 72 1.62 -8.21 -17.41
CA TYR A 72 0.75 -7.42 -16.55
C TYR A 72 -0.54 -7.03 -17.29
N LYS A 73 -0.43 -6.53 -18.53
CA LYS A 73 -1.59 -6.17 -19.36
C LYS A 73 -2.56 -7.34 -19.54
N GLU A 74 -2.03 -8.53 -19.83
CA GLU A 74 -2.83 -9.73 -19.99
C GLU A 74 -3.55 -10.10 -18.69
N VAL A 75 -2.79 -10.29 -17.60
CA VAL A 75 -3.31 -10.79 -16.33
C VAL A 75 -4.20 -9.74 -15.64
N PHE A 76 -3.69 -8.52 -15.46
CA PHE A 76 -4.45 -7.46 -14.76
C PHE A 76 -5.56 -6.87 -15.62
N GLY A 77 -5.51 -7.01 -16.95
CA GLY A 77 -6.66 -6.70 -17.80
C GLY A 77 -7.86 -7.62 -17.54
N GLU A 78 -7.62 -8.90 -17.23
CA GLU A 78 -8.68 -9.84 -16.82
C GLU A 78 -9.14 -9.59 -15.39
N LEU A 79 -8.21 -9.39 -14.45
CA LEU A 79 -8.53 -9.08 -13.05
C LEU A 79 -9.32 -7.77 -12.93
N ALA A 80 -8.97 -6.75 -13.73
CA ALA A 80 -9.69 -5.49 -13.78
C ALA A 80 -11.15 -5.65 -14.21
N ARG A 81 -11.40 -6.38 -15.30
CA ARG A 81 -12.78 -6.68 -15.76
C ARG A 81 -13.59 -7.43 -14.68
N ARG A 82 -12.93 -8.38 -14.00
CA ARG A 82 -13.56 -9.12 -12.89
C ARG A 82 -13.89 -8.20 -11.73
N ALA A 83 -12.96 -7.33 -11.36
CA ALA A 83 -13.15 -6.35 -10.30
C ALA A 83 -14.26 -5.34 -10.63
N GLU A 84 -14.29 -4.80 -11.86
CA GLU A 84 -15.38 -3.94 -12.37
C GLU A 84 -16.75 -4.62 -12.25
N ALA A 85 -16.85 -5.88 -12.69
CA ALA A 85 -18.10 -6.65 -12.62
C ALA A 85 -18.58 -6.90 -11.18
N LYS A 86 -17.69 -6.82 -10.19
CA LYS A 86 -17.98 -7.00 -8.77
C LYS A 86 -18.09 -5.68 -7.98
N GLY A 87 -17.81 -4.54 -8.62
CA GLY A 87 -17.70 -3.25 -7.93
C GLY A 87 -16.52 -3.19 -6.96
N VAL A 88 -15.44 -3.92 -7.25
CA VAL A 88 -14.23 -4.00 -6.44
C VAL A 88 -13.12 -3.15 -7.05
N ARG A 89 -12.30 -2.54 -6.21
CA ARG A 89 -11.08 -1.81 -6.57
C ARG A 89 -9.87 -2.63 -6.12
N LEU A 90 -8.94 -2.88 -7.04
CA LEU A 90 -7.64 -3.48 -6.75
C LEU A 90 -6.66 -2.35 -6.40
N ALA A 91 -6.15 -2.36 -5.19
CA ALA A 91 -5.16 -1.42 -4.71
C ALA A 91 -3.79 -2.10 -4.67
N ILE A 92 -2.88 -1.64 -5.53
CA ILE A 92 -1.53 -2.20 -5.66
C ILE A 92 -0.60 -1.49 -4.69
N GLU A 93 0.00 -2.25 -3.78
CA GLU A 93 0.97 -1.72 -2.85
C GLU A 93 2.29 -1.37 -3.55
N ASN A 94 2.87 -0.25 -3.16
CA ASN A 94 4.12 0.24 -3.75
C ASN A 94 5.39 -0.29 -3.06
N CYS A 95 5.32 -1.49 -2.48
CA CYS A 95 6.47 -2.17 -1.88
C CYS A 95 7.44 -2.69 -2.95
N PRO A 96 8.75 -2.35 -2.87
CA PRO A 96 9.75 -2.83 -3.83
C PRO A 96 10.13 -4.31 -3.64
N MET A 97 9.84 -4.93 -2.50
CA MET A 97 10.16 -6.34 -2.22
C MET A 97 11.62 -6.71 -2.55
N ASP A 98 12.57 -5.86 -2.14
CA ASP A 98 14.01 -5.97 -2.45
C ASP A 98 14.33 -5.95 -3.96
N GLY A 99 13.36 -5.65 -4.79
CA GLY A 99 13.51 -5.52 -6.23
C GLY A 99 14.13 -4.18 -6.63
N THR A 100 14.64 -4.16 -7.86
CA THR A 100 15.09 -2.94 -8.53
C THR A 100 14.45 -2.81 -9.90
N TRP A 101 14.60 -1.63 -10.54
CA TRP A 101 14.09 -1.42 -11.90
C TRP A 101 14.58 -2.46 -12.91
N HIS A 102 15.84 -2.88 -12.78
CA HIS A 102 16.48 -3.83 -13.70
C HIS A 102 16.34 -5.30 -13.27
N LYS A 103 15.93 -5.53 -12.05
CA LYS A 103 15.73 -6.86 -11.47
C LYS A 103 14.55 -6.82 -10.51
N ALA A 104 13.35 -6.89 -11.05
CA ALA A 104 12.14 -6.91 -10.23
C ALA A 104 11.98 -8.26 -9.51
N THR A 105 11.40 -8.21 -8.33
CA THR A 105 10.96 -9.36 -7.54
C THR A 105 9.50 -9.17 -7.19
N CYS A 106 8.71 -10.20 -7.10
CA CYS A 106 7.29 -10.20 -6.69
C CYS A 106 6.39 -9.06 -7.19
N ASN A 107 6.91 -7.82 -7.32
CA ASN A 107 6.11 -6.62 -7.56
C ASN A 107 6.84 -5.62 -8.47
N ILE A 108 6.20 -5.19 -9.55
CA ILE A 108 6.68 -4.07 -10.39
C ILE A 108 6.09 -2.72 -9.97
N GLY A 109 5.05 -2.70 -9.14
CA GLY A 109 4.26 -1.52 -8.77
C GLY A 109 4.94 -0.57 -7.78
N PHE A 110 6.24 -0.66 -7.56
CA PHE A 110 6.96 0.04 -6.50
C PHE A 110 7.44 1.45 -6.87
N ASN A 111 7.34 1.84 -8.15
CA ASN A 111 7.95 3.08 -8.64
C ASN A 111 6.96 3.87 -9.49
N PRO A 112 6.90 5.22 -9.39
CA PRO A 112 5.96 6.03 -10.15
C PRO A 112 6.03 5.84 -11.67
N LYS A 113 7.22 5.60 -12.22
CA LYS A 113 7.36 5.27 -13.64
C LYS A 113 6.72 3.92 -14.01
N ALA A 114 6.73 2.96 -13.10
CA ALA A 114 6.00 1.71 -13.32
C ALA A 114 4.48 1.95 -13.24
N TRP A 115 3.99 2.85 -12.39
CA TRP A 115 2.56 3.19 -12.33
C TRP A 115 2.06 3.77 -13.65
N GLU A 116 2.81 4.71 -14.28
CA GLU A 116 2.49 5.20 -15.63
C GLU A 116 2.31 4.04 -16.60
N MET A 117 3.30 3.15 -16.68
CA MET A 117 3.29 2.02 -17.61
C MET A 117 2.15 1.03 -17.33
N MET A 118 1.87 0.77 -16.06
CA MET A 118 0.80 -0.13 -15.62
C MET A 118 -0.58 0.44 -15.97
N PHE A 119 -0.83 1.72 -15.67
CA PHE A 119 -2.12 2.35 -15.95
C PHE A 119 -2.32 2.63 -17.44
N ASP A 120 -1.25 2.86 -18.21
CA ASP A 120 -1.32 2.92 -19.67
C ASP A 120 -1.66 1.55 -20.28
N ALA A 121 -1.08 0.48 -19.73
CA ALA A 121 -1.33 -0.88 -20.19
C ALA A 121 -2.76 -1.36 -19.85
N VAL A 122 -3.27 -0.98 -18.68
CA VAL A 122 -4.60 -1.32 -18.15
C VAL A 122 -5.26 -0.06 -17.58
N PRO A 123 -5.94 0.76 -18.42
CA PRO A 123 -6.46 2.07 -18.00
C PRO A 123 -7.72 2.00 -17.13
N SER A 124 -8.13 0.81 -16.71
CA SER A 124 -9.30 0.60 -15.85
C SER A 124 -9.21 1.38 -14.54
N ARG A 125 -10.32 1.94 -14.10
CA ARG A 125 -10.47 2.57 -12.77
C ARG A 125 -10.69 1.54 -11.65
N ALA A 126 -10.81 0.27 -11.96
CA ALA A 126 -10.77 -0.79 -10.95
C ALA A 126 -9.35 -1.07 -10.44
N ILE A 127 -8.30 -0.50 -11.05
CA ILE A 127 -6.91 -0.64 -10.59
C ILE A 127 -6.39 0.71 -10.11
N GLY A 128 -5.82 0.73 -8.93
CA GLY A 128 -5.17 1.88 -8.32
C GLY A 128 -4.06 1.45 -7.37
N LEU A 129 -3.75 2.29 -6.41
CA LEU A 129 -2.64 2.14 -5.50
C LEU A 129 -3.12 1.92 -4.06
N GLU A 130 -2.44 1.05 -3.37
CA GLU A 130 -2.29 1.09 -1.93
C GLU A 130 -0.98 1.84 -1.66
N TRP A 131 -1.14 3.12 -1.30
CA TRP A 131 0.01 4.02 -1.22
C TRP A 131 0.64 3.99 0.17
N GLU A 132 1.97 3.93 0.18
CA GLU A 132 2.78 3.94 1.40
C GLU A 132 4.03 4.82 1.20
N PRO A 133 4.21 5.89 2.01
CA PRO A 133 5.34 6.81 1.85
C PRO A 133 6.69 6.13 2.15
N ALA A 134 6.76 5.23 3.13
CA ALA A 134 8.02 4.58 3.52
C ALA A 134 8.67 3.84 2.35
N HIS A 135 7.88 3.17 1.50
CA HIS A 135 8.39 2.46 0.32
C HIS A 135 8.88 3.38 -0.80
N GLN A 136 8.49 4.64 -0.83
CA GLN A 136 9.08 5.63 -1.71
C GLN A 136 10.38 6.20 -1.11
N MET A 137 10.38 6.46 0.19
CA MET A 137 11.54 6.99 0.91
C MET A 137 12.76 6.05 0.84
N VAL A 138 12.57 4.72 0.90
CA VAL A 138 13.68 3.74 0.72
C VAL A 138 14.29 3.79 -0.69
N GLN A 139 13.62 4.42 -1.63
CA GLN A 139 14.13 4.67 -2.99
C GLN A 139 14.62 6.12 -3.14
N LEU A 140 14.62 6.92 -2.08
CA LEU A 140 14.89 8.37 -2.09
C LEU A 140 13.92 9.16 -3.00
N ILE A 141 12.71 8.65 -3.17
CA ILE A 141 11.62 9.37 -3.85
C ILE A 141 10.89 10.22 -2.80
N ASP A 142 10.64 11.48 -3.12
CA ASP A 142 9.81 12.34 -2.29
C ASP A 142 8.34 11.88 -2.40
N PRO A 143 7.70 11.44 -1.30
CA PRO A 143 6.37 10.86 -1.37
C PRO A 143 5.25 11.89 -1.60
N LEU A 144 5.40 13.14 -1.13
CA LEU A 144 4.31 14.12 -1.19
C LEU A 144 3.95 14.55 -2.63
N PRO A 145 4.91 14.91 -3.50
CA PRO A 145 4.59 15.19 -4.90
C PRO A 145 3.97 14.00 -5.63
N GLN A 146 4.40 12.78 -5.29
CA GLN A 146 3.84 11.56 -5.88
C GLN A 146 2.40 11.33 -5.41
N LEU A 147 2.12 11.52 -4.12
CA LEU A 147 0.76 11.45 -3.63
C LEU A 147 -0.15 12.48 -4.31
N GLU A 148 0.33 13.71 -4.48
CA GLU A 148 -0.44 14.77 -5.15
C GLU A 148 -0.75 14.42 -6.60
N GLU A 149 0.21 13.90 -7.35
CA GLU A 149 0.06 13.50 -8.75
C GLU A 149 -0.90 12.32 -8.94
N TRP A 150 -0.81 11.32 -8.05
CA TRP A 150 -1.54 10.05 -8.19
C TRP A 150 -2.74 9.90 -7.28
N ALA A 151 -3.15 10.94 -6.55
CA ALA A 151 -4.22 10.86 -5.54
C ALA A 151 -5.54 10.27 -6.07
N ASP A 152 -5.87 10.51 -7.33
CA ASP A 152 -7.08 9.96 -7.97
C ASP A 152 -7.01 8.46 -8.27
N ARG A 153 -5.84 7.86 -8.09
CA ARG A 153 -5.57 6.42 -8.19
C ARG A 153 -5.30 5.77 -6.84
N VAL A 154 -5.19 6.52 -5.76
CA VAL A 154 -5.00 5.98 -4.41
C VAL A 154 -6.35 5.51 -3.86
N TYR A 155 -6.44 4.22 -3.51
CA TYR A 155 -7.67 3.60 -2.99
C TYR A 155 -7.54 3.16 -1.54
N HIS A 156 -6.32 2.94 -1.08
CA HIS A 156 -6.00 2.56 0.28
C HIS A 156 -4.63 3.14 0.66
N ILE A 157 -4.39 3.36 1.95
CA ILE A 157 -3.13 3.94 2.43
C ILE A 157 -2.61 3.14 3.62
N HIS A 158 -1.34 2.76 3.57
CA HIS A 158 -0.61 2.30 4.73
C HIS A 158 0.06 3.45 5.46
N GLY A 159 -0.31 3.63 6.70
CA GLY A 159 0.33 4.54 7.65
C GLY A 159 1.61 3.91 8.19
N LYS A 160 2.66 3.96 7.40
CA LYS A 160 4.01 3.55 7.73
C LYS A 160 4.98 4.63 7.32
N ASP A 161 5.96 4.87 8.16
CA ASP A 161 6.91 5.96 8.02
C ASP A 161 8.33 5.44 7.85
N ALA A 162 9.26 6.32 7.56
CA ALA A 162 10.69 6.01 7.54
C ALA A 162 11.51 7.22 8.01
N THR A 163 12.68 6.96 8.55
CA THR A 163 13.72 7.97 8.79
C THR A 163 14.84 7.79 7.77
N LEU A 164 15.23 8.87 7.08
CA LEU A 164 16.33 8.89 6.14
C LEU A 164 17.62 9.36 6.81
N HIS A 165 18.58 8.48 6.94
CA HIS A 165 19.89 8.78 7.49
C HIS A 165 20.83 9.37 6.41
N TRP A 166 20.63 10.65 6.08
CA TRP A 166 21.38 11.36 5.05
C TRP A 166 22.90 11.41 5.30
N ASP A 167 23.33 11.35 6.56
CA ASP A 167 24.73 11.21 6.93
C ASP A 167 25.32 9.89 6.43
N ARG A 168 24.57 8.78 6.51
CA ARG A 168 24.96 7.48 5.99
C ARG A 168 25.02 7.50 4.46
N VAL A 169 23.99 8.09 3.80
CA VAL A 169 23.98 8.26 2.33
C VAL A 169 25.22 9.03 1.85
N ARG A 170 25.53 10.16 2.50
CA ARG A 170 26.69 10.99 2.14
C ARG A 170 28.03 10.30 2.40
N LYS A 171 28.11 9.44 3.40
CA LYS A 171 29.34 8.75 3.79
C LYS A 171 29.59 7.47 3.03
N TRP A 172 28.55 6.69 2.78
CA TRP A 172 28.66 5.33 2.26
C TRP A 172 27.88 5.08 0.97
N GLY A 173 27.08 6.04 0.51
CA GLY A 173 26.16 5.87 -0.61
C GLY A 173 24.99 4.94 -0.30
N VAL A 174 24.12 4.76 -1.27
CA VAL A 174 22.90 3.93 -1.13
C VAL A 174 23.19 2.42 -1.17
N PHE A 175 24.36 2.02 -1.63
CA PHE A 175 24.82 0.63 -1.69
C PHE A 175 25.90 0.32 -0.65
N GLY A 176 26.16 1.23 0.29
CA GLY A 176 27.22 1.12 1.27
C GLY A 176 26.82 0.32 2.50
N ALA A 177 27.69 0.39 3.53
CA ALA A 177 27.47 -0.30 4.79
C ALA A 177 26.38 0.37 5.63
N GLY A 178 25.36 -0.38 5.98
CA GLY A 178 24.26 0.05 6.84
C GLY A 178 23.07 0.61 6.07
N GLU A 179 21.91 0.39 6.63
CA GLU A 179 20.66 0.90 6.09
C GLU A 179 20.59 2.42 6.20
N PHE A 180 20.22 3.09 5.12
CA PHE A 180 20.05 4.53 5.08
C PHE A 180 18.60 4.97 5.31
N ALA A 181 17.64 4.06 5.14
CA ALA A 181 16.24 4.26 5.43
C ALA A 181 15.83 3.25 6.51
N GLU A 182 15.27 3.74 7.59
CA GLU A 182 14.83 2.94 8.73
C GLU A 182 13.31 3.05 8.85
N SER A 183 12.61 1.91 8.81
CA SER A 183 11.15 1.88 8.97
C SER A 183 10.74 2.43 10.33
N ARG A 184 9.73 3.28 10.35
CA ARG A 184 9.25 3.95 11.57
C ARG A 184 7.73 3.87 11.68
N THR A 185 7.28 3.88 12.90
CA THR A 185 5.89 4.15 13.25
C THR A 185 5.55 5.60 12.90
N PRO A 186 4.38 5.90 12.30
CA PRO A 186 3.95 7.28 12.05
C PRO A 186 4.08 8.20 13.27
N GLY A 187 4.70 9.35 13.07
CA GLY A 187 5.05 10.31 14.13
C GLY A 187 6.48 10.20 14.63
N TYR A 188 7.21 9.16 14.26
CA TYR A 188 8.63 8.99 14.57
C TYR A 188 9.55 9.02 13.34
N GLY A 189 8.96 9.06 12.13
CA GLY A 189 9.70 9.17 10.87
C GLY A 189 9.70 10.60 10.30
N ASP A 190 10.13 10.72 9.05
CA ASP A 190 10.34 12.00 8.39
C ASP A 190 9.16 12.43 7.49
N THR A 191 8.09 11.63 7.37
CA THR A 191 6.90 11.99 6.59
C THR A 191 6.10 13.09 7.30
N ASP A 192 5.83 14.21 6.61
CA ASP A 192 4.86 15.18 7.12
C ASP A 192 3.43 14.69 6.86
N TRP A 193 2.85 14.02 7.85
CA TRP A 193 1.50 13.48 7.75
C TRP A 193 0.41 14.56 7.70
N ARG A 194 0.67 15.78 8.15
CA ARG A 194 -0.28 16.89 7.99
C ARG A 194 -0.39 17.31 6.53
N ASP A 195 0.75 17.35 5.82
CA ASP A 195 0.77 17.62 4.39
C ASP A 195 0.15 16.45 3.60
N VAL A 196 0.37 15.19 4.02
CA VAL A 196 -0.34 14.05 3.47
C VAL A 196 -1.85 14.25 3.56
N PHE A 197 -2.39 14.56 4.74
CA PHE A 197 -3.84 14.78 4.90
C PHE A 197 -4.32 16.01 4.13
N HIS A 198 -3.51 17.09 4.06
CA HIS A 198 -3.86 18.26 3.25
C HIS A 198 -4.04 17.89 1.77
N ILE A 199 -3.11 17.11 1.21
CA ILE A 199 -3.21 16.62 -0.18
C ILE A 199 -4.45 15.75 -0.33
N LEU A 200 -4.66 14.77 0.55
CA LEU A 200 -5.81 13.87 0.50
C LEU A 200 -7.15 14.63 0.50
N TYR A 201 -7.31 15.60 1.40
CA TYR A 201 -8.50 16.43 1.45
C TYR A 201 -8.68 17.30 0.20
N SER A 202 -7.60 17.93 -0.27
CA SER A 202 -7.66 18.78 -1.47
C SER A 202 -8.01 17.99 -2.73
N ARG A 203 -7.71 16.70 -2.75
CA ARG A 203 -8.01 15.78 -3.86
C ARG A 203 -9.29 14.98 -3.66
N GLY A 204 -10.01 15.17 -2.53
CA GLY A 204 -11.27 14.50 -2.25
C GLY A 204 -11.15 13.01 -1.95
N TYR A 205 -10.02 12.57 -1.38
CA TYR A 205 -9.84 11.18 -0.96
C TYR A 205 -10.86 10.79 0.12
N VAL A 206 -11.49 9.65 -0.06
CA VAL A 206 -12.53 9.11 0.85
C VAL A 206 -12.22 7.69 1.33
N GLY A 207 -11.03 7.18 1.03
CA GLY A 207 -10.58 5.85 1.45
C GLY A 207 -10.14 5.81 2.92
N ASP A 208 -9.70 4.65 3.32
CA ASP A 208 -9.16 4.43 4.67
C ASP A 208 -7.63 4.55 4.68
N LEU A 209 -7.09 4.95 5.83
CA LEU A 209 -5.67 4.90 6.16
C LEU A 209 -5.52 3.97 7.36
N VAL A 210 -4.72 2.92 7.20
CA VAL A 210 -4.46 1.92 8.25
C VAL A 210 -3.01 1.99 8.71
N VAL A 211 -2.80 1.83 10.02
CA VAL A 211 -1.44 1.82 10.58
C VAL A 211 -0.76 0.48 10.26
N GLU A 212 0.43 0.56 9.69
CA GLU A 212 1.34 -0.57 9.53
C GLU A 212 2.64 -0.27 10.28
N GLY A 213 2.87 -0.92 11.41
CA GLY A 213 3.94 -0.53 12.35
C GLY A 213 4.98 -1.60 12.66
N PHE A 214 4.79 -2.84 12.26
CA PHE A 214 5.59 -3.98 12.73
C PHE A 214 7.08 -3.99 12.29
N HIS A 215 7.48 -3.14 11.37
CA HIS A 215 8.87 -2.98 10.92
C HIS A 215 9.67 -1.94 11.71
N ASP A 216 9.05 -1.23 12.64
CA ASP A 216 9.75 -0.26 13.48
C ASP A 216 10.74 -0.98 14.41
N PRO A 217 12.02 -0.54 14.48
CA PRO A 217 13.04 -1.21 15.31
C PRO A 217 12.77 -1.12 16.82
N ILE A 218 11.95 -0.15 17.25
CA ILE A 218 11.62 0.11 18.66
C ILE A 218 10.23 -0.41 19.01
N PHE A 219 9.23 -0.10 18.15
CA PHE A 219 7.83 -0.47 18.37
C PHE A 219 7.50 -1.80 17.66
N LYS A 220 8.10 -2.87 18.17
CA LYS A 220 7.90 -4.25 17.71
C LYS A 220 7.70 -5.17 18.92
N GLU A 221 7.26 -6.40 18.66
CA GLU A 221 7.05 -7.43 19.69
C GLU A 221 6.15 -6.89 20.82
N GLU A 222 6.64 -6.89 22.06
CA GLU A 222 5.89 -6.42 23.23
C GLU A 222 5.49 -4.95 23.16
N ARG A 223 6.22 -4.12 22.38
CA ARG A 223 5.95 -2.69 22.22
C ARG A 223 5.10 -2.36 20.99
N GLU A 224 4.79 -3.35 20.15
CA GLU A 224 4.03 -3.11 18.92
C GLU A 224 2.68 -2.45 19.21
N TRP A 225 1.94 -2.95 20.20
CA TRP A 225 0.66 -2.36 20.58
C TRP A 225 0.77 -0.88 20.97
N ALA A 226 1.81 -0.51 21.74
CA ALA A 226 2.06 0.88 22.10
C ALA A 226 2.36 1.75 20.87
N GLY A 227 3.14 1.23 19.92
CA GLY A 227 3.40 1.90 18.64
C GLY A 227 2.15 2.11 17.81
N GLN A 228 1.30 1.09 17.69
CA GLN A 228 0.02 1.16 16.97
C GLN A 228 -0.90 2.24 17.57
N LEU A 229 -1.07 2.27 18.88
CA LEU A 229 -1.87 3.29 19.56
C LEU A 229 -1.30 4.70 19.35
N HIS A 230 0.02 4.84 19.49
CA HIS A 230 0.69 6.13 19.28
C HIS A 230 0.49 6.63 17.85
N ALA A 231 0.73 5.77 16.86
CA ALA A 231 0.51 6.11 15.45
C ALA A 231 -0.94 6.53 15.19
N LEU A 232 -1.90 5.81 15.74
CA LEU A 232 -3.32 6.12 15.58
C LEU A 232 -3.66 7.51 16.12
N GLU A 233 -3.21 7.85 17.34
CA GLU A 233 -3.46 9.16 17.95
C GLU A 233 -2.75 10.28 17.19
N TYR A 234 -1.51 10.07 16.78
CA TYR A 234 -0.76 11.03 15.96
C TYR A 234 -1.43 11.28 14.60
N LEU A 235 -1.84 10.23 13.90
CA LEU A 235 -2.53 10.35 12.59
C LEU A 235 -3.90 11.00 12.73
N LYS A 236 -4.66 10.72 13.78
CA LYS A 236 -5.91 11.43 14.11
C LYS A 236 -5.65 12.91 14.31
N TRP A 237 -4.59 13.26 15.03
CA TRP A 237 -4.18 14.65 15.22
C TRP A 237 -3.82 15.32 13.89
N CYS A 238 -3.01 14.68 13.03
CA CYS A 238 -2.66 15.20 11.72
C CYS A 238 -3.87 15.39 10.81
N ARG A 239 -4.87 14.50 10.90
CA ARG A 239 -6.11 14.56 10.14
C ARG A 239 -7.04 15.73 10.52
N GLY A 240 -6.78 16.42 11.61
CA GLY A 240 -7.65 17.45 12.15
C GLY A 240 -8.43 16.97 13.37
N GLY A 241 -8.03 15.84 13.94
CA GLY A 241 -8.51 15.33 15.22
C GLY A 241 -9.84 14.58 15.17
N THR A 242 -10.37 14.32 16.36
CA THR A 242 -11.72 13.78 16.61
C THR A 242 -12.68 14.94 16.91
N GLU A 243 -13.96 14.64 17.17
CA GLU A 243 -14.93 15.66 17.61
C GLU A 243 -14.49 16.45 18.85
N GLU A 244 -13.60 15.86 19.67
CA GLU A 244 -13.00 16.48 20.84
C GLU A 244 -11.67 17.17 20.55
N SER A 245 -11.22 17.15 19.30
CA SER A 245 -9.96 17.77 18.89
C SER A 245 -10.07 19.28 18.89
N PRO A 246 -9.01 20.01 19.30
CA PRO A 246 -8.99 21.46 19.28
C PRO A 246 -8.86 22.08 17.88
N TRP A 247 -8.88 21.28 16.81
CA TRP A 247 -8.86 21.76 15.41
C TRP A 247 -10.24 22.00 14.88
#